data_cae09023b0fc42f071c8ab8aa89d9cf8
#
_entry.id   cae09023b0fc42f071c8ab8aa89d9cf8
#
_cell.length_a   1.000
_cell.length_b   1.000
_cell.length_c   1.000
_cell.angle_alpha   90.00
_cell.angle_beta   90.00
_cell.angle_gamma   90.00
#
_symmetry.space_group_name_H-M   'P 1'
#
loop_
_entity.id
_entity.type
_entity.pdbx_description
1 polymer ?
#
loop_
_entity_poly.entity_id
_entity_poly.type
_entity_poly.pdbx_seq_one_letter_code
_entity_poly.pdbx_strand_id
1 'polypeptide(L)'
;MFIAHAAQARDRGAELYLVSVAKTAKGIREGNEHYPQVARTLGIPVLMANCVGPADTFIGAGGSAAWDSQGNLLAALDGPQEGIILLDTKNSSAVGVPLSMPSA
;
A
#
# COMPACT_ATOMS: atom_id res chain seq x y z
N MET A 1 -11.09 8.61 0.19
CA MET A 1 -10.67 8.08 1.50
C MET A 1 -10.54 9.23 2.48
N PHE A 2 -11.07 9.04 3.67
CA PHE A 2 -11.09 10.11 4.67
C PHE A 2 -10.01 9.87 5.70
N ILE A 3 -9.08 10.81 5.82
CA ILE A 3 -8.02 10.78 6.84
C ILE A 3 -8.60 10.68 8.26
N ALA A 4 -9.81 11.20 8.46
CA ALA A 4 -10.47 11.17 9.76
C ALA A 4 -10.61 9.75 10.34
N HIS A 5 -10.89 8.75 9.52
CA HIS A 5 -10.98 7.36 10.00
C HIS A 5 -9.62 6.83 10.46
N ALA A 6 -8.58 7.11 9.69
CA ALA A 6 -7.22 6.71 10.03
C ALA A 6 -6.74 7.43 11.29
N ALA A 7 -7.05 8.72 11.42
CA ALA A 7 -6.71 9.48 12.62
C ALA A 7 -7.39 8.93 13.87
N GLN A 8 -8.65 8.52 13.73
CA GLN A 8 -9.39 7.92 14.83
C GLN A 8 -8.76 6.60 15.29
N ALA A 9 -8.33 5.76 14.34
CA ALA A 9 -7.63 4.52 14.65
C ALA A 9 -6.30 4.79 15.35
N ARG A 10 -5.53 5.77 14.88
CA ARG A 10 -4.27 6.17 15.51
C ARG A 10 -4.50 6.64 16.95
N ASP A 11 -5.50 7.46 17.18
CA ASP A 11 -5.81 7.99 18.50
C ASP A 11 -6.20 6.88 19.48
N ARG A 12 -6.66 5.73 18.96
CA ARG A 12 -6.96 4.54 19.75
C ARG A 12 -5.78 3.58 19.86
N GLY A 13 -4.59 3.98 19.42
CA GLY A 13 -3.37 3.22 19.58
C GLY A 13 -2.89 2.45 18.36
N ALA A 14 -3.44 2.70 17.18
CA ALA A 14 -2.96 2.06 15.96
C ALA A 14 -1.53 2.49 15.65
N GLU A 15 -0.67 1.52 15.32
CA GLU A 15 0.74 1.74 15.02
C GLU A 15 1.05 1.54 13.53
N LEU A 16 0.11 1.01 12.77
CA LEU A 16 0.25 0.70 11.35
C LEU A 16 -1.11 0.82 10.69
N TYR A 17 -1.15 1.45 9.53
CA TYR A 17 -2.36 1.58 8.74
C TYR A 17 -2.31 0.59 7.57
N LEU A 18 -3.18 -0.41 7.62
CA LEU A 18 -3.30 -1.41 6.56
C LEU A 18 -4.47 -1.06 5.65
N VAL A 19 -4.20 -0.98 4.35
CA VAL A 19 -5.20 -0.63 3.35
C VAL A 19 -5.29 -1.75 2.33
N SER A 20 -6.48 -2.33 2.19
CA SER A 20 -6.76 -3.30 1.13
C SER A 20 -7.73 -2.65 0.15
N VAL A 21 -7.35 -2.57 -1.10
CA VAL A 21 -8.10 -1.84 -2.12
C VAL A 21 -8.25 -2.66 -3.40
N ALA A 22 -9.17 -2.21 -4.24
CA ALA A 22 -9.37 -2.76 -5.58
C ALA A 22 -9.34 -1.57 -6.54
N LYS A 23 -8.15 -1.21 -7.03
CA LYS A 23 -7.95 0.03 -7.77
C LYS A 23 -7.41 -0.22 -9.17
N THR A 24 -7.91 0.58 -10.11
CA THR A 24 -7.37 0.69 -11.47
C THR A 24 -6.05 1.48 -11.45
N ALA A 25 -5.40 1.58 -12.61
CA ALA A 25 -4.17 2.37 -12.76
C ALA A 25 -4.37 3.83 -12.32
N LYS A 26 -5.52 4.42 -12.65
CA LYS A 26 -5.83 5.79 -12.21
C LYS A 26 -5.93 5.88 -10.70
N GLY A 27 -6.64 4.94 -10.07
CA GLY A 27 -6.80 4.90 -8.63
C GLY A 27 -5.48 4.72 -7.91
N ILE A 28 -4.56 3.93 -8.47
CA ILE A 28 -3.23 3.74 -7.88
C ILE A 28 -2.40 5.02 -7.99
N ARG A 29 -2.48 5.75 -9.11
CA ARG A 29 -1.79 7.04 -9.21
C ARG A 29 -2.27 8.01 -8.14
N GLU A 30 -3.57 8.07 -7.90
CA GLU A 30 -4.14 8.90 -6.85
C GLU A 30 -3.70 8.43 -5.46
N GLY A 31 -3.65 7.13 -5.24
CA GLY A 31 -3.18 6.53 -3.99
C GLY A 31 -1.72 6.85 -3.70
N ASN A 32 -0.86 6.84 -4.72
CA ASN A 32 0.56 7.16 -4.57
C ASN A 32 0.79 8.60 -4.12
N GLU A 33 -0.17 9.48 -4.32
CA GLU A 33 -0.14 10.83 -3.77
C GLU A 33 -0.78 10.91 -2.39
N HIS A 34 -1.84 10.15 -2.18
CA HIS A 34 -2.65 10.20 -0.97
C HIS A 34 -2.03 9.46 0.22
N TYR A 35 -1.58 8.21 0.02
CA TYR A 35 -1.11 7.39 1.14
C TYR A 35 0.16 7.93 1.82
N PRO A 36 1.14 8.49 1.09
CA PRO A 36 2.26 9.15 1.77
C PRO A 36 1.81 10.31 2.65
N GLN A 37 0.79 11.07 2.23
CA GLN A 37 0.25 12.15 3.04
C GLN A 37 -0.43 11.64 4.31
N VAL A 38 -1.15 10.52 4.21
CA VAL A 38 -1.74 9.87 5.37
C VAL A 38 -0.65 9.47 6.37
N ALA A 39 0.41 8.84 5.89
CA ALA A 39 1.52 8.43 6.73
C ALA A 39 2.15 9.63 7.46
N ARG A 40 2.45 10.70 6.72
CA ARG A 40 3.03 11.92 7.30
C ARG A 40 2.10 12.59 8.33
N THR A 41 0.83 12.68 7.98
CA THR A 41 -0.16 13.36 8.84
C THR A 41 -0.36 12.60 10.14
N LEU A 42 -0.40 11.27 10.08
CA LEU A 42 -0.66 10.45 11.25
C LEU A 42 0.60 10.00 11.99
N GLY A 43 1.75 10.11 11.36
CA GLY A 43 3.02 9.66 11.95
C GLY A 43 3.10 8.15 12.12
N ILE A 44 2.41 7.38 11.29
CA ILE A 44 2.44 5.91 11.28
C ILE A 44 2.68 5.39 9.87
N PRO A 45 3.33 4.21 9.73
CA PRO A 45 3.52 3.64 8.40
C PRO A 45 2.21 3.17 7.77
N VAL A 46 2.20 3.16 6.44
CA VAL A 46 1.06 2.71 5.64
C VAL A 46 1.49 1.56 4.75
N LEU A 47 0.72 0.49 4.74
CA LEU A 47 0.90 -0.65 3.85
C LEU A 47 -0.38 -0.84 3.04
N MET A 48 -0.26 -0.69 1.73
CA MET A 48 -1.40 -0.77 0.81
C MET A 48 -1.26 -1.99 -0.08
N ALA A 49 -2.31 -2.82 -0.10
CA ALA A 49 -2.40 -3.98 -0.97
C ALA A 49 -3.49 -3.76 -2.03
N ASN A 50 -3.12 -3.90 -3.29
CA ASN A 50 -4.05 -3.76 -4.41
C ASN A 50 -4.12 -5.06 -5.21
N CYS A 51 -5.28 -5.36 -5.76
CA CYS A 51 -5.48 -6.53 -6.60
C CYS A 51 -4.78 -6.37 -7.96
N VAL A 52 -4.51 -7.51 -8.59
CA VAL A 52 -3.88 -7.59 -9.90
C VAL A 52 -4.83 -8.34 -10.85
N GLY A 53 -4.98 -7.82 -12.07
CA GLY A 53 -5.71 -8.49 -13.13
C GLY A 53 -7.21 -8.24 -13.09
N PRO A 54 -7.98 -9.02 -13.88
CA PRO A 54 -9.41 -8.80 -14.01
C PRO A 54 -10.15 -8.98 -12.68
N ALA A 55 -10.99 -8.04 -12.35
CA ALA A 55 -11.83 -8.06 -11.16
C ALA A 55 -13.18 -7.46 -11.52
N ASP A 56 -14.22 -8.29 -11.60
CA ASP A 56 -15.57 -7.88 -11.91
C ASP A 56 -15.66 -7.01 -13.19
N THR A 57 -15.82 -5.69 -13.06
CA THR A 57 -15.98 -4.79 -14.20
C THR A 57 -14.74 -3.97 -14.53
N PHE A 58 -13.60 -4.27 -13.90
CA PHE A 58 -12.37 -3.49 -14.10
C PHE A 58 -11.13 -4.38 -14.01
N ILE A 59 -9.99 -3.80 -14.29
CA ILE A 59 -8.70 -4.49 -14.17
C ILE A 59 -7.92 -3.86 -13.01
N GLY A 60 -7.59 -4.68 -12.01
CA GLY A 60 -6.74 -4.27 -10.91
C GLY A 60 -5.34 -4.00 -11.38
N ALA A 61 -4.80 -2.85 -11.01
CA ALA A 61 -3.50 -2.40 -11.52
C ALA A 61 -2.31 -2.91 -10.71
N GLY A 62 -2.54 -3.57 -9.59
CA GLY A 62 -1.45 -3.95 -8.70
C GLY A 62 -0.80 -2.73 -8.06
N GLY A 63 0.53 -2.72 -8.02
CA GLY A 63 1.25 -1.58 -7.46
C GLY A 63 1.16 -1.47 -5.95
N SER A 64 1.00 -2.58 -5.24
CA SER A 64 1.05 -2.58 -3.78
C SER A 64 2.32 -1.92 -3.28
N ALA A 65 2.23 -1.20 -2.18
CA ALA A 65 3.35 -0.37 -1.71
C ALA A 65 3.31 -0.17 -0.20
N ALA A 66 4.46 0.22 0.35
CA ALA A 66 4.60 0.56 1.75
C ALA A 66 5.33 1.88 1.91
N TRP A 67 4.86 2.69 2.84
CA TRP A 67 5.47 3.99 3.18
C TRP A 67 5.78 4.02 4.68
N ASP A 68 6.87 4.69 5.04
CA ASP A 68 7.20 4.89 6.45
C ASP A 68 6.35 6.01 7.08
N SER A 69 6.54 6.25 8.36
CA SER A 69 5.79 7.25 9.11
C SER A 69 6.05 8.69 8.65
N GLN A 70 7.05 8.91 7.82
CA GLN A 70 7.37 10.22 7.25
C GLN A 70 6.88 10.34 5.80
N GLY A 71 6.23 9.32 5.28
CA GLY A 71 5.71 9.31 3.93
C GLY A 71 6.72 8.93 2.86
N ASN A 72 7.87 8.39 3.25
CA ASN A 72 8.85 7.91 2.28
C ASN A 72 8.47 6.53 1.77
N LEU A 73 8.56 6.32 0.47
CA LEU A 73 8.29 5.02 -0.13
C LEU A 73 9.39 4.05 0.25
N LEU A 74 9.02 2.94 0.88
CA LEU A 74 9.96 1.89 1.30
C LEU A 74 10.06 0.76 0.28
N ALA A 75 8.95 0.37 -0.30
CA ALA A 75 8.91 -0.68 -1.32
C ALA A 75 7.62 -0.57 -2.11
N ALA A 76 7.66 -1.02 -3.35
CA ALA A 76 6.50 -1.12 -4.22
C ALA A 76 6.67 -2.29 -5.18
N LEU A 77 5.56 -2.91 -5.56
CA LEU A 77 5.56 -3.91 -6.62
C LEU A 77 5.28 -3.22 -7.95
N ASP A 78 5.94 -3.68 -9.00
CA ASP A 78 5.74 -3.15 -10.34
C ASP A 78 4.35 -3.54 -10.87
N GLY A 79 3.59 -2.54 -11.31
CA GLY A 79 2.35 -2.66 -12.07
C GLY A 79 1.55 -3.94 -11.86
N PRO A 80 1.33 -4.71 -12.92
CA PRO A 80 0.49 -5.90 -12.86
C PRO A 80 1.17 -7.12 -12.23
N GLN A 81 2.37 -6.99 -11.69
CA GLN A 81 3.10 -8.09 -11.11
C GLN A 81 2.52 -8.50 -9.76
N GLU A 82 2.26 -9.78 -9.60
CA GLU A 82 1.89 -10.35 -8.29
C GLU A 82 3.10 -10.44 -7.39
N GLY A 83 2.90 -10.24 -6.10
CA GLY A 83 4.01 -10.31 -5.18
C GLY A 83 3.61 -10.10 -3.74
N ILE A 84 4.62 -10.01 -2.89
CA ILE A 84 4.48 -9.81 -1.46
C ILE A 84 5.35 -8.62 -1.07
N ILE A 85 4.83 -7.77 -0.19
CA ILE A 85 5.64 -6.74 0.46
C ILE A 85 5.79 -7.12 1.92
N LEU A 86 7.03 -7.17 2.37
CA LEU A 86 7.35 -7.41 3.77
C LEU A 86 7.79 -6.10 4.40
N LEU A 87 7.07 -5.67 5.41
CA LEU A 87 7.36 -4.42 6.12
C LEU A 87 7.87 -4.74 7.52
N ASP A 88 9.07 -4.26 7.81
CA ASP A 88 9.64 -4.33 9.16
C ASP A 88 9.39 -2.99 9.87
N THR A 89 8.43 -2.98 10.78
CA THR A 89 8.05 -1.76 11.48
C THR A 89 9.11 -1.31 12.49
N LYS A 90 9.94 -2.23 12.97
CA LYS A 90 11.02 -1.91 13.90
C LYS A 90 12.10 -1.08 13.24
N ASN A 91 12.49 -1.47 12.03
CA ASN A 91 13.60 -0.84 11.30
C ASN A 91 13.12 0.17 10.26
N SER A 92 11.82 0.35 10.11
CA SER A 92 11.22 1.20 9.06
C SER A 92 11.76 0.84 7.69
N SER A 93 11.77 -0.45 7.39
CA SER A 93 12.25 -0.97 6.11
C SER A 93 11.24 -1.92 5.49
N ALA A 94 11.28 -2.04 4.17
CA ALA A 94 10.39 -2.96 3.47
C ALA A 94 11.09 -3.52 2.22
N VAL A 95 10.63 -4.69 1.79
CA VAL A 95 11.10 -5.31 0.57
C VAL A 95 9.90 -5.85 -0.20
N GLY A 96 9.92 -5.64 -1.51
CA GLY A 96 8.95 -6.23 -2.42
C GLY A 96 9.53 -7.49 -3.04
N VAL A 97 8.77 -8.59 -2.95
CA VAL A 97 9.19 -9.88 -3.49
C VAL A 97 8.17 -10.29 -4.56
N PRO A 98 8.53 -10.16 -5.86
CA PRO A 98 7.63 -10.62 -6.91
C PRO A 98 7.46 -12.13 -6.86
N LEU A 99 6.24 -12.58 -7.11
CA LEU A 99 5.96 -14.00 -7.24
C LEU A 99 6.20 -14.41 -8.69
N SER A 100 7.20 -15.25 -8.90
CA SER A 100 7.43 -15.84 -10.21
C SER A 100 6.51 -17.03 -10.38
N MET A 101 5.60 -16.94 -11.34
CA MET A 101 4.81 -18.11 -11.70
C MET A 101 5.74 -19.10 -12.40
N PRO A 102 5.78 -20.37 -11.96
CA PRO A 102 6.56 -21.35 -12.70
C PRO A 102 6.00 -21.48 -14.10
N SER A 103 6.90 -21.51 -15.07
CA SER A 103 6.49 -21.75 -16.45
C SER A 103 5.82 -23.11 -16.51
N ALA A 104 4.64 -23.13 -17.07
CA ALA A 104 3.92 -24.37 -17.27
C ALA A 104 4.66 -25.26 -18.26
#